data_0c9910fd5cba147e24cc379c04b8b530
#
_entry.id   0c9910fd5cba147e24cc379c04b8b530
#
_cell.length_a   1.000
_cell.length_b   1.000
_cell.length_c   1.000
_cell.angle_alpha   90.00
_cell.angle_beta   90.00
_cell.angle_gamma   90.00
#
_symmetry.space_group_name_H-M   'P 1'
#
loop_
_entity.id
_entity.type
_entity.pdbx_description
1 polymer ?
#
loop_
_entity_poly.entity_id
_entity_poly.type
_entity_poly.pdbx_seq_one_letter_code
_entity_poly.pdbx_strand_id
1 'polypeptide(L)'
;MDSEDPILTRAVKALESGDFETSFVLTEALAIDGDPLAQHFLGWHYHKGLGVSVDDTKAVFWWQHAAKRGIPEAQQGLGWAYENGRGIERDLHHAYFWYARAVSGGDQTARENLVLLSQRLTPEQIKDLEQLALEADVPNLT
;
A
#
# COMPACT_ATOMS: atom_id res chain seq x y z
N MET A 1 -0.99 28.06 7.82
CA MET A 1 -2.25 27.32 7.90
C MET A 1 -1.97 25.83 7.85
N ASP A 2 -2.48 25.15 8.81
CA ASP A 2 -2.30 23.72 8.90
C ASP A 2 -3.27 23.02 7.95
N SER A 3 -2.73 22.26 6.99
CA SER A 3 -3.54 21.50 6.04
C SER A 3 -3.84 20.09 6.53
N GLU A 4 -3.34 19.72 7.70
CA GLU A 4 -3.59 18.39 8.25
C GLU A 4 -5.00 18.29 8.82
N ASP A 5 -5.62 17.14 8.57
CA ASP A 5 -6.89 16.82 9.18
C ASP A 5 -6.67 16.55 10.67
N PRO A 6 -7.34 17.29 11.57
CA PRO A 6 -7.17 17.08 13.02
C PRO A 6 -7.55 15.66 13.46
N ILE A 7 -8.50 15.02 12.77
CA ILE A 7 -8.90 13.65 13.11
C ILE A 7 -7.79 12.68 12.73
N LEU A 8 -7.16 12.87 11.57
CA LEU A 8 -6.04 12.03 11.15
C LEU A 8 -4.87 12.17 12.13
N THR A 9 -4.57 13.39 12.55
CA THR A 9 -3.51 13.63 13.55
C THR A 9 -3.81 12.87 14.85
N ARG A 10 -5.05 12.91 15.30
CA ARG A 10 -5.46 12.17 16.51
C ARG A 10 -5.35 10.68 16.32
N ALA A 11 -5.73 10.17 15.13
CA ALA A 11 -5.64 8.76 14.80
C ALA A 11 -4.18 8.28 14.84
N VAL A 12 -3.28 9.06 14.26
CA VAL A 12 -1.84 8.74 14.23
C VAL A 12 -1.25 8.76 15.65
N LYS A 13 -1.61 9.75 16.45
CA LYS A 13 -1.15 9.82 17.84
C LYS A 13 -1.65 8.63 18.65
N ALA A 14 -2.90 8.21 18.45
CA ALA A 14 -3.45 7.04 19.11
C ALA A 14 -2.68 5.79 18.70
N LEU A 15 -2.35 5.66 17.40
CA LEU A 15 -1.55 4.56 16.89
C LEU A 15 -0.18 4.52 17.57
N GLU A 16 0.50 5.67 17.65
CA GLU A 16 1.83 5.77 18.24
C GLU A 16 1.83 5.44 19.73
N SER A 17 0.75 5.77 20.43
CA SER A 17 0.63 5.51 21.86
C SER A 17 0.13 4.10 22.18
N GLY A 18 -0.22 3.31 21.16
CA GLY A 18 -0.72 1.95 21.34
C GLY A 18 -2.22 1.85 21.56
N ASP A 19 -2.95 2.94 21.45
CA ASP A 19 -4.41 2.93 21.53
C ASP A 19 -4.98 2.60 20.15
N PHE A 20 -4.87 1.31 19.80
CA PHE A 20 -5.20 0.85 18.45
C PHE A 20 -6.69 0.90 18.15
N GLU A 21 -7.54 0.71 19.15
CA GLU A 21 -8.99 0.77 18.95
C GLU A 21 -9.44 2.18 18.56
N THR A 22 -8.96 3.19 19.28
CA THR A 22 -9.26 4.59 18.95
C THR A 22 -8.70 4.95 17.58
N SER A 23 -7.45 4.54 17.30
CA SER A 23 -6.82 4.80 16.00
C SER A 23 -7.65 4.17 14.88
N PHE A 24 -8.07 2.93 15.04
CA PHE A 24 -8.85 2.23 14.03
C PHE A 24 -10.17 2.97 13.74
N VAL A 25 -10.92 3.32 14.77
CA VAL A 25 -12.22 3.97 14.61
C VAL A 25 -12.08 5.31 13.86
N LEU A 26 -11.11 6.12 14.25
CA LEU A 26 -10.89 7.42 13.61
C LEU A 26 -10.39 7.26 12.17
N THR A 27 -9.49 6.33 11.96
CA THR A 27 -8.93 6.06 10.63
C THR A 27 -10.00 5.53 9.68
N GLU A 28 -10.83 4.61 10.16
CA GLU A 28 -11.91 4.06 9.33
C GLU A 28 -12.88 5.14 8.88
N ALA A 29 -13.26 6.03 9.78
CA ALA A 29 -14.18 7.11 9.44
C ALA A 29 -13.63 7.99 8.31
N LEU A 30 -12.34 8.35 8.41
CA LEU A 30 -11.69 9.17 7.39
C LEU A 30 -11.49 8.42 6.07
N ALA A 31 -11.15 7.14 6.15
CA ALA A 31 -10.94 6.31 4.96
C ALA A 31 -12.24 6.16 4.16
N ILE A 32 -13.35 5.92 4.86
CA ILE A 32 -14.67 5.83 4.25
C ILE A 32 -15.04 7.16 3.58
N ASP A 33 -14.62 8.27 4.18
CA ASP A 33 -14.86 9.61 3.65
C ASP A 33 -13.94 9.97 2.47
N GLY A 34 -13.02 9.08 2.12
CA GLY A 34 -12.19 9.22 0.91
C GLY A 34 -10.78 9.74 1.13
N ASP A 35 -10.33 9.93 2.37
CA ASP A 35 -8.97 10.40 2.64
C ASP A 35 -7.96 9.31 2.26
N PRO A 36 -7.08 9.55 1.26
CA PRO A 36 -6.18 8.50 0.78
C PRO A 36 -5.14 8.08 1.81
N LEU A 37 -4.66 8.99 2.64
CA LEU A 37 -3.67 8.64 3.66
C LEU A 37 -4.33 7.80 4.76
N ALA A 38 -5.57 8.13 5.13
CA ALA A 38 -6.34 7.30 6.07
C ALA A 38 -6.59 5.90 5.49
N GLN A 39 -6.85 5.81 4.18
CA GLN A 39 -7.03 4.52 3.52
C GLN A 39 -5.76 3.67 3.62
N HIS A 40 -4.59 4.27 3.45
CA HIS A 40 -3.31 3.58 3.65
C HIS A 40 -3.19 3.05 5.09
N PHE A 41 -3.44 3.90 6.08
CA PHE A 41 -3.38 3.50 7.48
C PHE A 41 -4.39 2.41 7.81
N LEU A 42 -5.59 2.48 7.23
CA LEU A 42 -6.61 1.48 7.47
C LEU A 42 -6.19 0.12 6.91
N GLY A 43 -5.54 0.09 5.75
CA GLY A 43 -4.96 -1.14 5.23
C GLY A 43 -3.95 -1.74 6.21
N TRP A 44 -3.15 -0.89 6.82
CA TRP A 44 -2.16 -1.31 7.81
C TRP A 44 -2.82 -1.89 9.07
N HIS A 45 -3.91 -1.25 9.54
CA HIS A 45 -4.68 -1.78 10.68
C HIS A 45 -5.15 -3.20 10.43
N TYR A 46 -5.71 -3.45 9.24
CA TYR A 46 -6.19 -4.80 8.90
C TYR A 46 -5.05 -5.79 8.72
N HIS A 47 -3.94 -5.35 8.14
CA HIS A 47 -2.80 -6.25 7.92
C HIS A 47 -2.15 -6.68 9.23
N LYS A 48 -1.97 -5.75 10.15
CA LYS A 48 -1.30 -6.00 11.43
C LYS A 48 -2.26 -6.42 12.54
N GLY A 49 -3.55 -6.25 12.36
CA GLY A 49 -4.51 -6.54 13.41
C GLY A 49 -4.48 -5.51 14.52
N LEU A 50 -4.41 -4.23 14.17
CA LEU A 50 -4.33 -3.13 15.13
C LEU A 50 -5.71 -2.58 15.41
N GLY A 51 -6.30 -2.95 16.55
CA GLY A 51 -7.65 -2.54 16.92
C GLY A 51 -8.75 -3.24 16.13
N VAL A 52 -8.40 -4.23 15.34
CA VAL A 52 -9.33 -5.00 14.51
C VAL A 52 -8.65 -6.33 14.20
N SER A 53 -9.43 -7.36 13.88
CA SER A 53 -8.87 -8.65 13.50
C SER A 53 -8.11 -8.55 12.17
N VAL A 54 -7.01 -9.30 12.07
CA VAL A 54 -6.23 -9.38 10.83
C VAL A 54 -7.14 -9.81 9.67
N ASP A 55 -7.08 -9.06 8.58
CA ASP A 55 -7.82 -9.38 7.36
C ASP A 55 -7.08 -8.79 6.17
N ASP A 56 -6.26 -9.63 5.53
CA ASP A 56 -5.44 -9.17 4.41
C ASP A 56 -6.26 -8.80 3.18
N THR A 57 -7.43 -9.40 2.99
CA THR A 57 -8.32 -9.04 1.88
C THR A 57 -8.80 -7.60 2.03
N LYS A 58 -9.19 -7.21 3.25
CA LYS A 58 -9.59 -5.83 3.53
C LYS A 58 -8.39 -4.88 3.46
N ALA A 59 -7.22 -5.33 3.92
CA ALA A 59 -6.00 -4.52 3.80
C ALA A 59 -5.73 -4.18 2.33
N VAL A 60 -5.78 -5.17 1.44
CA VAL A 60 -5.58 -4.97 0.00
C VAL A 60 -6.63 -4.04 -0.57
N PHE A 61 -7.89 -4.21 -0.18
CA PHE A 61 -8.97 -3.34 -0.63
C PHE A 61 -8.64 -1.85 -0.39
N TRP A 62 -8.22 -1.53 0.83
CA TRP A 62 -7.91 -0.14 1.18
C TRP A 62 -6.61 0.34 0.55
N TRP A 63 -5.59 -0.51 0.49
CA TRP A 63 -4.33 -0.16 -0.19
C TRP A 63 -4.55 0.11 -1.68
N GLN A 64 -5.45 -0.62 -2.34
CA GLN A 64 -5.77 -0.36 -3.74
C GLN A 64 -6.31 1.06 -3.92
N HIS A 65 -7.21 1.49 -3.04
CA HIS A 65 -7.75 2.85 -3.11
C HIS A 65 -6.66 3.90 -2.93
N ALA A 66 -5.84 3.75 -1.89
CA ALA A 66 -4.77 4.71 -1.60
C ALA A 66 -3.68 4.68 -2.68
N ALA A 67 -3.33 3.50 -3.17
CA ALA A 67 -2.30 3.34 -4.21
C ALA A 67 -2.69 4.03 -5.51
N LYS A 68 -3.93 3.91 -5.92
CA LYS A 68 -4.45 4.59 -7.11
C LYS A 68 -4.44 6.10 -6.95
N ARG A 69 -4.49 6.59 -5.72
CA ARG A 69 -4.42 8.02 -5.41
C ARG A 69 -2.97 8.50 -5.24
N GLY A 70 -1.98 7.63 -5.47
CA GLY A 70 -0.58 8.01 -5.50
C GLY A 70 0.14 7.95 -4.15
N ILE A 71 -0.40 7.28 -3.16
CA ILE A 71 0.29 7.14 -1.85
C ILE A 71 1.37 6.06 -1.99
N PRO A 72 2.68 6.44 -1.96
CA PRO A 72 3.76 5.46 -2.22
C PRO A 72 3.78 4.31 -1.22
N GLU A 73 3.51 4.58 0.04
CA GLU A 73 3.48 3.53 1.07
C GLU A 73 2.39 2.50 0.80
N ALA A 74 1.24 2.94 0.29
CA ALA A 74 0.16 2.03 -0.09
C ALA A 74 0.53 1.24 -1.34
N GLN A 75 1.21 1.87 -2.29
CA GLN A 75 1.72 1.19 -3.49
C GLN A 75 2.70 0.09 -3.11
N GLN A 76 3.59 0.37 -2.16
CA GLN A 76 4.52 -0.61 -1.63
C GLN A 76 3.77 -1.77 -0.97
N GLY A 77 2.80 -1.48 -0.12
CA GLY A 77 1.98 -2.50 0.54
C GLY A 77 1.24 -3.37 -0.46
N LEU A 78 0.69 -2.76 -1.49
CA LEU A 78 -0.02 -3.49 -2.55
C LEU A 78 0.95 -4.37 -3.35
N GLY A 79 2.14 -3.86 -3.68
CA GLY A 79 3.19 -4.65 -4.33
C GLY A 79 3.57 -5.88 -3.50
N TRP A 80 3.74 -5.70 -2.21
CA TRP A 80 4.04 -6.79 -1.29
C TRP A 80 2.91 -7.84 -1.27
N ALA A 81 1.66 -7.39 -1.26
CA ALA A 81 0.52 -8.29 -1.26
C ALA A 81 0.49 -9.14 -2.53
N TYR A 82 0.74 -8.54 -3.69
CA TYR A 82 0.82 -9.27 -4.95
C TYR A 82 2.01 -10.24 -4.98
N GLU A 83 3.15 -9.82 -4.46
CA GLU A 83 4.34 -10.67 -4.46
C GLU A 83 4.12 -11.94 -3.63
N ASN A 84 3.43 -11.81 -2.51
CA ASN A 84 3.29 -12.87 -1.53
C ASN A 84 1.93 -13.57 -1.57
N GLY A 85 1.01 -13.11 -2.41
CA GLY A 85 -0.33 -13.67 -2.49
C GLY A 85 -1.11 -13.51 -1.21
N ARG A 86 -1.02 -12.34 -0.57
CA ARG A 86 -1.67 -12.09 0.71
C ARG A 86 -2.88 -11.17 0.49
N GLY A 87 -4.06 -11.73 0.64
CA GLY A 87 -5.30 -11.00 0.43
C GLY A 87 -5.65 -10.76 -1.03
N ILE A 88 -4.81 -11.22 -1.95
CA ILE A 88 -5.02 -11.11 -3.39
C ILE A 88 -4.20 -12.22 -4.05
N GLU A 89 -4.59 -12.63 -5.25
CA GLU A 89 -3.85 -13.66 -5.97
C GLU A 89 -2.44 -13.17 -6.33
N ARG A 90 -1.45 -14.03 -6.09
CA ARG A 90 -0.05 -13.71 -6.37
C ARG A 90 0.14 -13.36 -7.85
N ASP A 91 0.80 -12.24 -8.12
CA ASP A 91 1.06 -11.78 -9.49
C ASP A 91 2.31 -10.91 -9.49
N LEU A 92 3.41 -11.45 -10.02
CA LEU A 92 4.70 -10.73 -10.02
C LEU A 92 4.72 -9.52 -10.95
N HIS A 93 3.88 -9.51 -12.00
CA HIS A 93 3.77 -8.34 -12.87
C HIS A 93 3.18 -7.16 -12.11
N HIS A 94 2.09 -7.40 -11.39
CA HIS A 94 1.48 -6.36 -10.56
C HIS A 94 2.40 -5.94 -9.42
N ALA A 95 3.10 -6.91 -8.80
CA ALA A 95 4.05 -6.60 -7.73
C ALA A 95 5.14 -5.64 -8.23
N TYR A 96 5.75 -5.97 -9.37
CA TYR A 96 6.78 -5.13 -9.97
C TYR A 96 6.26 -3.75 -10.30
N PHE A 97 5.08 -3.68 -10.93
CA PHE A 97 4.45 -2.41 -11.30
C PHE A 97 4.27 -1.49 -10.09
N TRP A 98 3.66 -2.02 -9.03
CA TRP A 98 3.38 -1.19 -7.85
C TRP A 98 4.63 -0.81 -7.08
N TYR A 99 5.61 -1.72 -6.96
CA TYR A 99 6.91 -1.38 -6.37
C TYR A 99 7.59 -0.27 -7.17
N ALA A 100 7.59 -0.36 -8.50
CA ALA A 100 8.22 0.65 -9.35
C ALA A 100 7.55 2.01 -9.16
N ARG A 101 6.23 2.04 -9.06
CA ARG A 101 5.50 3.28 -8.79
C ARG A 101 5.83 3.86 -7.41
N ALA A 102 5.92 3.02 -6.41
CA ALA A 102 6.29 3.45 -5.07
C ALA A 102 7.71 4.00 -5.03
N VAL A 103 8.64 3.38 -5.75
CA VAL A 103 10.02 3.87 -5.89
C VAL A 103 10.03 5.26 -6.52
N SER A 104 9.23 5.46 -7.57
CA SER A 104 9.11 6.78 -8.21
C SER A 104 8.57 7.83 -7.24
N GLY A 105 7.76 7.41 -6.28
CA GLY A 105 7.24 8.28 -5.23
C GLY A 105 8.18 8.46 -4.05
N GLY A 106 9.37 7.85 -4.09
CA GLY A 106 10.38 8.01 -3.05
C GLY A 106 10.34 7.01 -1.93
N ASP A 107 9.60 5.91 -2.06
CA ASP A 107 9.49 4.91 -1.00
C ASP A 107 10.74 4.02 -0.96
N GLN A 108 11.47 4.09 0.15
CA GLN A 108 12.72 3.34 0.32
C GLN A 108 12.46 1.85 0.49
N THR A 109 11.41 1.48 1.21
CA THR A 109 11.06 0.06 1.40
C THR A 109 10.73 -0.60 0.07
N ALA A 110 10.01 0.10 -0.81
CA ALA A 110 9.71 -0.41 -2.14
C ALA A 110 10.98 -0.62 -2.97
N ARG A 111 11.96 0.28 -2.84
CA ARG A 111 13.24 0.15 -3.53
C ARG A 111 13.95 -1.12 -3.09
N GLU A 112 14.00 -1.37 -1.80
CA GLU A 112 14.61 -2.59 -1.26
C GLU A 112 13.86 -3.84 -1.73
N ASN A 113 12.53 -3.79 -1.68
CA ASN A 113 11.69 -4.91 -2.12
C ASN A 113 11.86 -5.19 -3.61
N LEU A 114 12.00 -4.14 -4.42
CA LEU A 114 12.19 -4.29 -5.86
C LEU A 114 13.54 -4.93 -6.18
N VAL A 115 14.58 -4.54 -5.45
CA VAL A 115 15.90 -5.16 -5.59
C VAL A 115 15.84 -6.66 -5.27
N LEU A 116 15.19 -7.00 -4.16
CA LEU A 116 15.06 -8.40 -3.74
C LEU A 116 14.22 -9.21 -4.73
N LEU A 117 13.14 -8.64 -5.24
CA LEU A 117 12.31 -9.29 -6.25
C LEU A 117 13.12 -9.53 -7.53
N SER A 118 13.89 -8.52 -7.97
CA SER A 118 14.70 -8.61 -9.19
C SER A 118 15.76 -9.70 -9.10
N GLN A 119 16.29 -9.96 -7.90
CA GLN A 119 17.28 -11.03 -7.70
C GLN A 119 16.70 -12.43 -7.91
N ARG A 120 15.39 -12.56 -7.84
CA ARG A 120 14.68 -13.84 -8.03
C ARG A 120 14.22 -14.04 -9.46
N LEU A 121 14.49 -13.09 -10.34
CA LEU A 121 14.05 -13.09 -11.73
C LEU A 121 15.24 -13.15 -12.67
N THR A 122 15.02 -13.72 -13.86
CA THR A 122 16.03 -13.70 -14.92
C THR A 122 16.10 -12.29 -15.53
N PRO A 123 17.25 -11.92 -16.17
CA PRO A 123 17.32 -10.63 -16.87
C PRO A 123 16.23 -10.46 -17.92
N GLU A 124 15.83 -11.55 -18.59
CA GLU A 124 14.76 -11.51 -19.59
C GLU A 124 13.41 -11.20 -18.94
N GLN A 125 13.12 -11.84 -17.80
CA GLN A 125 11.89 -11.56 -17.05
C GLN A 125 11.84 -10.12 -16.60
N ILE A 126 12.96 -9.59 -16.09
CA ILE A 126 13.06 -8.19 -15.65
C ILE A 126 12.75 -7.26 -16.82
N LYS A 127 13.35 -7.53 -17.98
CA LYS A 127 13.13 -6.71 -19.18
C LYS A 127 11.65 -6.70 -19.58
N ASP A 128 10.99 -7.85 -19.54
CA ASP A 128 9.57 -7.96 -19.87
C ASP A 128 8.72 -7.17 -18.88
N LEU A 129 9.04 -7.25 -17.58
CA LEU A 129 8.32 -6.52 -16.55
C LEU A 129 8.51 -5.00 -16.68
N GLU A 130 9.74 -4.57 -16.99
CA GLU A 130 10.02 -3.16 -17.23
C GLU A 130 9.22 -2.63 -18.42
N GLN A 131 9.14 -3.41 -19.50
CA GLN A 131 8.38 -3.04 -20.69
C GLN A 131 6.89 -2.92 -20.36
N LEU A 132 6.33 -3.89 -19.64
CA LEU A 132 4.93 -3.86 -19.23
C LEU A 132 4.63 -2.67 -18.33
N ALA A 133 5.54 -2.34 -17.44
CA ALA A 133 5.37 -1.18 -16.54
C ALA A 133 5.35 0.13 -17.32
N LEU A 134 6.16 0.23 -18.40
CA LEU A 134 6.15 1.41 -19.26
C LEU A 134 4.86 1.51 -20.07
N GLU A 135 4.35 0.40 -20.54
CA GLU A 135 3.11 0.36 -21.34
C GLU A 135 1.88 0.61 -20.46
N ALA A 136 1.97 0.20 -19.23
CA ALA A 136 0.87 0.32 -18.26
C ALA A 136 0.93 1.66 -17.54
N ASP A 137 0.94 2.75 -18.28
CA ASP A 137 0.92 4.08 -17.69
C ASP A 137 -0.48 4.44 -17.20
N VAL A 138 -1.22 3.44 -16.75
CA VAL A 138 -2.59 3.63 -16.32
C VAL A 138 -2.82 2.89 -15.01
N PRO A 139 -3.48 3.57 -14.06
CA PRO A 139 -3.68 2.99 -12.73
C PRO A 139 -4.63 1.81 -12.65
N ASN A 140 -5.20 1.35 -13.75
CA ASN A 140 -6.17 0.25 -13.70
C ASN A 140 -5.59 -1.10 -14.08
N LEU A 141 -4.32 -1.28 -13.81
CA LEU A 141 -3.64 -2.56 -13.88
C LEU A 141 -3.95 -3.40 -12.62
N THR A 142 -5.19 -3.43 -12.22
CA THR A 142 -5.58 -4.15 -11.00
C THR A 142 -6.69 -5.12 -11.28
#